data_656dd702fb0f194bdd033072e134af13
#
_entry.id   656dd702fb0f194bdd033072e134af13
#
_cell.length_a   1.000
_cell.length_b   1.000
_cell.length_c   1.000
_cell.angle_alpha   90.00
_cell.angle_beta   90.00
_cell.angle_gamma   90.00
#
_symmetry.space_group_name_H-M   'P 1'
#
loop_
_entity.id
_entity.type
_entity.pdbx_description
1 polymer ?
#
loop_
_entity_poly.entity_id
_entity_poly.type
_entity_poly.pdbx_seq_one_letter_code
_entity_poly.pdbx_strand_id
1 'polypeptide(L)'
;DLHSFPTRRSSDLRKKIGIIGASGSGKSTLINLLSGFLLPTEETSQLAINGQTIPHFLQKDWQKQILYIPQAPYIFQDTLANNIRFYTPEATDEAIQQAIQLVGLDELVKDLPEGIHTLIGESGRMLSGGQAQRVALARAFVDQKRHVLLFDEPTAHLDIETEVEMKERMLPLMNDHLVFFATHRLHWMEEMDYILVMEKGQLVEQGTLAELIEKDGYYVQLMKQMRGGRQ
;
A
#
# COMPACT_ATOMS: atom_id res chain seq x y z
N ASP A 1 23.47 6.64 4.28
CA ASP A 1 23.55 5.42 5.11
C ASP A 1 22.16 5.00 5.56
N LEU A 2 21.50 4.17 4.77
CA LEU A 2 20.35 3.38 5.21
C LEU A 2 20.88 2.32 6.17
N HIS A 3 21.15 2.71 7.43
CA HIS A 3 21.53 1.77 8.46
C HIS A 3 20.36 0.81 8.68
N SER A 4 20.59 -0.43 8.25
CA SER A 4 19.86 -1.67 8.57
C SER A 4 18.46 -1.52 9.16
N PHE A 5 17.44 -1.83 8.37
CA PHE A 5 16.18 -2.30 8.92
C PHE A 5 16.49 -3.35 10.00
N PRO A 6 15.85 -3.31 11.16
CA PRO A 6 16.16 -4.26 12.23
C PRO A 6 15.98 -5.68 11.69
N THR A 7 17.09 -6.36 11.47
CA THR A 7 17.13 -7.78 11.13
C THR A 7 16.71 -8.56 12.37
N ARG A 8 15.44 -8.95 12.43
CA ARG A 8 14.96 -9.87 13.47
C ARG A 8 14.33 -11.11 12.86
N ARG A 9 14.42 -12.22 13.63
CA ARG A 9 14.04 -13.60 13.30
C ARG A 9 12.70 -13.72 12.55
N SER A 10 12.49 -14.79 11.84
CA SER A 10 11.33 -15.13 10.99
C SER A 10 9.92 -14.99 11.61
N SER A 11 9.81 -14.72 12.90
CA SER A 11 8.56 -14.36 13.58
C SER A 11 8.19 -12.87 13.46
N ASP A 12 9.11 -12.01 12.96
CA ASP A 12 8.96 -10.54 12.90
C ASP A 12 8.54 -10.04 11.50
N LEU A 13 8.14 -10.91 10.59
CA LEU A 13 7.71 -10.52 9.23
C LEU A 13 6.36 -9.77 9.20
N ARG A 14 5.64 -9.73 10.31
CA ARG A 14 4.35 -9.06 10.44
C ARG A 14 4.53 -7.68 11.03
N LYS A 15 5.02 -6.73 10.23
CA LYS A 15 5.22 -5.35 10.66
C LYS A 15 4.61 -4.37 9.68
N LYS A 16 4.01 -3.32 10.24
CA LYS A 16 3.48 -2.19 9.48
C LYS A 16 4.49 -1.05 9.52
N ILE A 17 5.08 -0.76 8.37
CA ILE A 17 6.07 0.30 8.19
C ILE A 17 5.41 1.46 7.47
N GLY A 18 5.19 2.56 8.18
CA GLY A 18 4.68 3.80 7.60
C GLY A 18 5.80 4.57 6.90
N ILE A 19 5.51 5.10 5.73
CA ILE A 19 6.42 6.00 4.99
C ILE A 19 5.69 7.33 4.84
N ILE A 20 6.17 8.37 5.53
CA ILE A 20 5.52 9.67 5.55
C ILE A 20 6.46 10.78 5.05
N GLY A 21 5.87 11.81 4.46
CA GLY A 21 6.58 12.98 3.96
C GLY A 21 5.68 13.81 3.06
N ALA A 22 6.10 15.04 2.77
CA ALA A 22 5.38 15.92 1.85
C ALA A 22 5.24 15.31 0.44
N SER A 23 4.36 15.88 -0.38
CA SER A 23 4.31 15.50 -1.80
C SER A 23 5.67 15.73 -2.46
N GLY A 24 6.12 14.77 -3.29
CA GLY A 24 7.45 14.82 -3.91
C GLY A 24 8.62 14.47 -3.00
N SER A 25 8.40 14.02 -1.76
CA SER A 25 9.49 13.64 -0.83
C SER A 25 10.21 12.34 -1.18
N GLY A 26 9.75 11.57 -2.20
CA GLY A 26 10.37 10.33 -2.63
C GLY A 26 9.67 9.04 -2.14
N LYS A 27 8.52 9.12 -1.47
CA LYS A 27 7.78 7.95 -0.95
C LYS A 27 7.47 6.92 -2.05
N SER A 28 6.83 7.36 -3.14
CA SER A 28 6.50 6.49 -4.28
C SER A 28 7.75 5.92 -4.96
N THR A 29 8.84 6.67 -4.99
CA THR A 29 10.13 6.19 -5.50
C THR A 29 10.65 5.03 -4.64
N LEU A 30 10.58 5.15 -3.31
CA LEU A 30 10.96 4.07 -2.40
C LEU A 30 10.06 2.84 -2.58
N ILE A 31 8.75 3.01 -2.66
CA ILE A 31 7.81 1.91 -2.94
C ILE A 31 8.12 1.24 -4.28
N ASN A 32 8.42 2.02 -5.33
CA ASN A 32 8.76 1.49 -6.65
C ASN A 32 10.13 0.76 -6.67
N LEU A 33 11.08 1.17 -5.84
CA LEU A 33 12.32 0.41 -5.63
C LEU A 33 12.03 -0.92 -4.94
N LEU A 34 11.23 -0.92 -3.87
CA LEU A 34 10.84 -2.14 -3.13
C LEU A 34 10.03 -3.11 -4.00
N SER A 35 9.18 -2.60 -4.90
CA SER A 35 8.42 -3.44 -5.85
C SER A 35 9.29 -4.00 -6.98
N GLY A 36 10.50 -3.46 -7.18
CA GLY A 36 11.35 -3.79 -8.31
C GLY A 36 10.97 -3.12 -9.62
N PHE A 37 10.06 -2.14 -9.61
CA PHE A 37 9.71 -1.35 -10.80
C PHE A 37 10.78 -0.31 -11.13
N LEU A 38 11.57 0.10 -10.15
CA LEU A 38 12.76 0.91 -10.33
C LEU A 38 14.00 0.13 -9.90
N LEU A 39 15.09 0.33 -10.62
CA LEU A 39 16.39 -0.22 -10.28
C LEU A 39 17.23 0.86 -9.61
N PRO A 40 18.09 0.49 -8.61
CA PRO A 40 19.07 1.41 -8.07
C PRO A 40 20.01 1.89 -9.19
N THR A 41 20.36 3.17 -9.18
CA THR A 41 21.24 3.77 -10.19
C THR A 41 22.72 3.66 -9.85
N GLU A 42 23.05 3.37 -8.60
CA GLU A 42 24.43 3.26 -8.13
C GLU A 42 24.81 1.81 -7.83
N GLU A 43 25.97 1.39 -8.34
CA GLU A 43 26.52 0.06 -8.07
C GLU A 43 26.88 -0.15 -6.58
N THR A 44 26.98 0.93 -5.81
CA THR A 44 27.26 0.91 -4.37
C THR A 44 26.03 0.66 -3.49
N SER A 45 24.84 0.62 -4.07
CA SER A 45 23.61 0.36 -3.33
C SER A 45 23.63 -1.07 -2.78
N GLN A 46 23.59 -1.19 -1.45
CA GLN A 46 23.50 -2.48 -0.77
C GLN A 46 22.05 -2.77 -0.42
N LEU A 47 21.45 -3.72 -1.13
CA LEU A 47 20.13 -4.24 -0.82
C LEU A 47 20.30 -5.65 -0.24
N ALA A 48 19.51 -5.98 0.79
CA ALA A 48 19.52 -7.31 1.38
C ALA A 48 18.12 -7.77 1.76
N ILE A 49 17.84 -9.06 1.53
CA ILE A 49 16.63 -9.74 2.03
C ILE A 49 17.13 -10.88 2.92
N ASN A 50 16.65 -10.92 4.18
CA ASN A 50 17.05 -11.94 5.15
C ASN A 50 18.57 -12.08 5.30
N GLY A 51 19.30 -10.95 5.24
CA GLY A 51 20.77 -10.92 5.33
C GLY A 51 21.52 -11.34 4.07
N GLN A 52 20.83 -11.72 3.01
CA GLN A 52 21.43 -12.01 1.71
C GLN A 52 21.43 -10.76 0.82
N THR A 53 22.60 -10.33 0.39
CA THR A 53 22.73 -9.20 -0.54
C THR A 53 22.12 -9.54 -1.88
N ILE A 54 21.29 -8.63 -2.39
CA ILE A 54 20.67 -8.72 -3.72
C ILE A 54 21.04 -7.48 -4.53
N PRO A 55 21.18 -7.58 -5.86
CA PRO A 55 21.50 -6.43 -6.70
C PRO A 55 20.32 -5.46 -6.84
N HIS A 56 19.11 -5.96 -6.80
CA HIS A 56 17.86 -5.20 -6.93
C HIS A 56 16.66 -6.06 -6.50
N PHE A 57 15.51 -5.42 -6.25
CA PHE A 57 14.27 -6.12 -5.90
C PHE A 57 13.53 -6.74 -7.10
N LEU A 58 13.99 -6.58 -8.34
CA LEU A 58 13.48 -7.27 -9.52
C LEU A 58 13.95 -8.75 -9.53
N GLN A 59 13.56 -9.48 -8.49
CA GLN A 59 13.83 -10.91 -8.29
C GLN A 59 12.50 -11.66 -8.32
N LYS A 60 12.43 -12.75 -9.11
CA LYS A 60 11.17 -13.52 -9.26
C LYS A 60 10.59 -13.99 -7.93
N ASP A 61 11.43 -14.42 -7.00
CA ASP A 61 10.98 -14.94 -5.71
C ASP A 61 10.51 -13.82 -4.77
N TRP A 62 11.09 -12.63 -4.87
CA TRP A 62 10.59 -11.46 -4.16
C TRP A 62 9.27 -10.98 -4.76
N GLN A 63 9.18 -10.84 -6.08
CA GLN A 63 7.96 -10.38 -6.75
C GLN A 63 6.76 -11.28 -6.53
N LYS A 64 6.96 -12.60 -6.37
CA LYS A 64 5.89 -13.54 -6.01
C LYS A 64 5.32 -13.31 -4.61
N GLN A 65 6.04 -12.62 -3.74
CA GLN A 65 5.62 -12.35 -2.37
C GLN A 65 4.97 -10.98 -2.22
N ILE A 66 5.02 -10.12 -3.25
CA ILE A 66 4.54 -8.74 -3.19
C ILE A 66 3.14 -8.63 -3.78
N LEU A 67 2.28 -7.90 -3.09
CA LEU A 67 1.08 -7.31 -3.62
C LEU A 67 1.24 -5.79 -3.57
N TYR A 68 1.14 -5.15 -4.73
CA TYR A 68 1.30 -3.71 -4.86
C TYR A 68 -0.02 -3.01 -5.17
N ILE A 69 -0.35 -2.00 -4.39
CA ILE A 69 -1.51 -1.14 -4.55
C ILE A 69 -1.03 0.29 -4.82
N PRO A 70 -1.06 0.73 -6.09
CA PRO A 70 -0.61 2.06 -6.49
C PRO A 70 -1.63 3.15 -6.14
N GLN A 71 -1.17 4.40 -6.14
CA GLN A 71 -2.00 5.59 -5.98
C GLN A 71 -3.09 5.69 -7.07
N ALA A 72 -2.75 5.34 -8.31
CA ALA A 72 -3.70 5.27 -9.44
C ALA A 72 -3.77 3.83 -9.97
N PRO A 73 -4.73 3.03 -9.49
CA PRO A 73 -4.84 1.65 -9.89
C PRO A 73 -5.23 1.50 -11.36
N TYR A 74 -4.55 0.60 -12.07
CA TYR A 74 -4.94 0.23 -13.41
C TYR A 74 -6.12 -0.75 -13.38
N ILE A 75 -7.16 -0.43 -14.15
CA ILE A 75 -8.33 -1.28 -14.37
C ILE A 75 -8.23 -1.83 -15.78
N PHE A 76 -8.11 -3.14 -15.86
CA PHE A 76 -8.03 -3.85 -17.15
C PHE A 76 -9.39 -3.87 -17.82
N GLN A 77 -9.39 -3.92 -19.16
CA GLN A 77 -10.58 -4.16 -19.95
C GLN A 77 -10.99 -5.63 -19.80
N ASP A 78 -11.70 -5.95 -18.73
CA ASP A 78 -12.17 -7.29 -18.38
C ASP A 78 -13.34 -7.16 -17.40
N THR A 79 -13.91 -8.26 -16.94
CA THR A 79 -14.97 -8.25 -15.93
C THR A 79 -14.47 -7.68 -14.60
N LEU A 80 -15.38 -7.19 -13.76
CA LEU A 80 -15.04 -6.76 -12.41
C LEU A 80 -14.37 -7.90 -11.64
N ALA A 81 -14.93 -9.12 -11.73
CA ALA A 81 -14.37 -10.30 -11.07
C ALA A 81 -12.93 -10.58 -11.52
N ASN A 82 -12.64 -10.55 -12.81
CA ASN A 82 -11.29 -10.79 -13.34
C ASN A 82 -10.31 -9.67 -12.95
N ASN A 83 -10.76 -8.43 -12.86
CA ASN A 83 -9.97 -7.35 -12.33
C ASN A 83 -9.57 -7.60 -10.87
N ILE A 84 -10.46 -8.13 -10.04
CA ILE A 84 -10.16 -8.48 -8.64
C ILE A 84 -9.26 -9.71 -8.56
N ARG A 85 -9.45 -10.71 -9.44
CA ARG A 85 -8.60 -11.93 -9.52
C ARG A 85 -7.16 -11.69 -9.98
N PHE A 86 -6.79 -10.48 -10.30
CA PHE A 86 -5.51 -10.15 -10.97
C PHE A 86 -4.29 -10.89 -10.39
N TYR A 87 -4.16 -10.98 -9.08
CA TYR A 87 -3.08 -11.70 -8.43
C TYR A 87 -3.41 -13.17 -8.12
N THR A 88 -4.68 -13.54 -8.12
CA THR A 88 -5.18 -14.87 -7.71
C THR A 88 -6.21 -15.37 -8.74
N PRO A 89 -5.76 -15.79 -9.93
CA PRO A 89 -6.66 -16.20 -11.02
C PRO A 89 -7.61 -17.35 -10.66
N GLU A 90 -7.22 -18.18 -9.69
CA GLU A 90 -8.00 -19.30 -9.19
C GLU A 90 -9.08 -18.93 -8.15
N ALA A 91 -9.18 -17.66 -7.75
CA ALA A 91 -10.17 -17.24 -6.76
C ALA A 91 -11.61 -17.51 -7.25
N THR A 92 -12.44 -18.03 -6.36
CA THR A 92 -13.86 -18.31 -6.66
C THR A 92 -14.69 -17.03 -6.67
N ASP A 93 -15.88 -17.10 -7.27
CA ASP A 93 -16.82 -15.96 -7.26
C ASP A 93 -17.26 -15.60 -5.85
N GLU A 94 -17.38 -16.59 -4.95
CA GLU A 94 -17.69 -16.36 -3.54
C GLU A 94 -16.59 -15.54 -2.83
N ALA A 95 -15.31 -15.87 -3.08
CA ALA A 95 -14.19 -15.11 -2.54
C ALA A 95 -14.17 -13.66 -3.09
N ILE A 96 -14.49 -13.49 -4.37
CA ILE A 96 -14.64 -12.17 -4.99
C ILE A 96 -15.77 -11.37 -4.35
N GLN A 97 -16.94 -11.99 -4.12
CA GLN A 97 -18.07 -11.33 -3.47
C GLN A 97 -17.74 -10.92 -2.02
N GLN A 98 -17.04 -11.77 -1.26
CA GLN A 98 -16.58 -11.42 0.07
C GLN A 98 -15.61 -10.22 0.04
N ALA A 99 -14.66 -10.20 -0.89
CA ALA A 99 -13.75 -9.07 -1.05
C ALA A 99 -14.50 -7.78 -1.43
N ILE A 100 -15.51 -7.85 -2.30
CA ILE A 100 -16.39 -6.74 -2.66
C ILE A 100 -17.08 -6.16 -1.43
N GLN A 101 -17.65 -7.00 -0.57
CA GLN A 101 -18.26 -6.57 0.68
C GLN A 101 -17.26 -5.90 1.61
N LEU A 102 -16.06 -6.49 1.75
CA LEU A 102 -15.01 -5.93 2.60
C LEU A 102 -14.56 -4.54 2.16
N VAL A 103 -14.54 -4.25 0.86
CA VAL A 103 -14.14 -2.94 0.35
C VAL A 103 -15.32 -1.99 0.08
N GLY A 104 -16.57 -2.42 0.34
CA GLY A 104 -17.77 -1.59 0.16
C GLY A 104 -18.08 -1.28 -1.30
N LEU A 105 -17.95 -2.27 -2.19
CA LEU A 105 -18.32 -2.17 -3.61
C LEU A 105 -19.70 -2.77 -3.90
N ASP A 106 -20.48 -3.16 -2.89
CA ASP A 106 -21.79 -3.82 -3.05
C ASP A 106 -22.77 -3.00 -3.87
N GLU A 107 -22.87 -1.71 -3.59
CA GLU A 107 -23.79 -0.82 -4.31
C GLU A 107 -23.39 -0.70 -5.79
N LEU A 108 -22.07 -0.61 -6.07
CA LEU A 108 -21.61 -0.64 -7.46
C LEU A 108 -22.07 -1.92 -8.16
N VAL A 109 -21.90 -3.09 -7.52
CA VAL A 109 -22.22 -4.39 -8.13
C VAL A 109 -23.72 -4.52 -8.39
N LYS A 110 -24.59 -4.00 -7.52
CA LYS A 110 -26.05 -3.97 -7.74
C LYS A 110 -26.45 -3.15 -8.96
N ASP A 111 -25.71 -2.08 -9.25
CA ASP A 111 -25.96 -1.20 -10.40
C ASP A 111 -25.39 -1.73 -11.72
N LEU A 112 -24.59 -2.81 -11.67
CA LEU A 112 -23.99 -3.41 -12.85
C LEU A 112 -24.94 -4.43 -13.49
N PRO A 113 -25.13 -4.41 -14.84
CA PRO A 113 -26.11 -5.23 -15.53
C PRO A 113 -25.89 -6.74 -15.37
N GLU A 114 -24.64 -7.18 -15.24
CA GLU A 114 -24.25 -8.59 -15.05
C GLU A 114 -23.51 -8.79 -13.72
N GLY A 115 -23.72 -7.88 -12.74
CA GLY A 115 -23.04 -7.93 -11.44
C GLY A 115 -21.52 -7.99 -11.59
N ILE A 116 -20.86 -8.92 -10.91
CA ILE A 116 -19.40 -9.09 -10.95
C ILE A 116 -18.85 -9.49 -12.33
N HIS A 117 -19.70 -9.99 -13.25
CA HIS A 117 -19.31 -10.37 -14.60
C HIS A 117 -19.45 -9.24 -15.62
N THR A 118 -19.87 -8.06 -15.20
CA THR A 118 -19.93 -6.88 -16.06
C THR A 118 -18.53 -6.45 -16.50
N LEU A 119 -18.37 -6.16 -17.80
CA LEU A 119 -17.16 -5.60 -18.37
C LEU A 119 -16.93 -4.18 -17.86
N ILE A 120 -15.73 -3.91 -17.36
CA ILE A 120 -15.27 -2.59 -16.88
C ILE A 120 -13.99 -2.20 -17.61
N GLY A 121 -13.58 -0.94 -17.49
CA GLY A 121 -12.41 -0.39 -18.17
C GLY A 121 -12.78 0.41 -19.42
N GLU A 122 -11.80 0.64 -20.31
CA GLU A 122 -11.94 1.58 -21.44
C GLU A 122 -13.11 1.31 -22.39
N SER A 123 -13.45 0.03 -22.65
CA SER A 123 -14.57 -0.35 -23.52
C SER A 123 -15.82 -0.77 -22.74
N GLY A 124 -15.80 -0.71 -21.42
CA GLY A 124 -16.90 -1.09 -20.55
C GLY A 124 -17.35 0.08 -19.68
N ARG A 125 -17.90 -0.26 -18.51
CA ARG A 125 -18.25 0.75 -17.52
C ARG A 125 -17.00 1.37 -16.90
N MET A 126 -16.88 2.68 -17.00
CA MET A 126 -15.81 3.43 -16.31
C MET A 126 -16.08 3.49 -14.81
N LEU A 127 -15.04 3.29 -14.02
CA LEU A 127 -15.08 3.42 -12.57
C LEU A 127 -14.64 4.82 -12.14
N SER A 128 -15.21 5.33 -11.04
CA SER A 128 -14.64 6.50 -10.37
C SER A 128 -13.27 6.17 -9.76
N GLY A 129 -12.46 7.18 -9.46
CA GLY A 129 -11.15 6.97 -8.81
C GLY A 129 -11.27 6.18 -7.49
N GLY A 130 -12.28 6.49 -6.67
CA GLY A 130 -12.53 5.75 -5.43
C GLY A 130 -12.98 4.30 -5.66
N GLN A 131 -13.80 4.04 -6.69
CA GLN A 131 -14.19 2.68 -7.08
C GLN A 131 -12.99 1.88 -7.59
N ALA A 132 -12.15 2.46 -8.44
CA ALA A 132 -10.92 1.82 -8.93
C ALA A 132 -9.97 1.50 -7.76
N GLN A 133 -9.84 2.41 -6.79
CA GLN A 133 -9.04 2.19 -5.58
C GLN A 133 -9.56 1.01 -4.76
N ARG A 134 -10.88 0.91 -4.56
CA ARG A 134 -11.50 -0.21 -3.85
C ARG A 134 -11.33 -1.53 -4.61
N VAL A 135 -11.37 -1.53 -5.94
CA VAL A 135 -11.06 -2.73 -6.74
C VAL A 135 -9.61 -3.18 -6.51
N ALA A 136 -8.65 -2.23 -6.47
CA ALA A 136 -7.27 -2.56 -6.15
C ALA A 136 -7.10 -3.12 -4.74
N LEU A 137 -7.82 -2.58 -3.76
CA LEU A 137 -7.83 -3.11 -2.39
C LEU A 137 -8.47 -4.51 -2.32
N ALA A 138 -9.55 -4.76 -3.09
CA ALA A 138 -10.17 -6.09 -3.16
C ALA A 138 -9.20 -7.17 -3.63
N ARG A 139 -8.23 -6.83 -4.51
CA ARG A 139 -7.15 -7.74 -4.92
C ARG A 139 -6.34 -8.25 -3.74
N ALA A 140 -6.11 -7.39 -2.73
CA ALA A 140 -5.37 -7.76 -1.52
C ALA A 140 -6.19 -8.68 -0.60
N PHE A 141 -7.49 -8.47 -0.50
CA PHE A 141 -8.36 -9.32 0.31
C PHE A 141 -8.56 -10.73 -0.26
N VAL A 142 -8.45 -10.88 -1.58
CA VAL A 142 -8.55 -12.19 -2.25
C VAL A 142 -7.23 -12.95 -2.19
N ASP A 143 -6.11 -12.26 -2.15
CA ASP A 143 -4.79 -12.90 -2.17
C ASP A 143 -4.40 -13.40 -0.78
N GLN A 144 -4.18 -14.70 -0.66
CA GLN A 144 -3.74 -15.36 0.58
C GLN A 144 -2.30 -15.88 0.52
N LYS A 145 -1.60 -15.64 -0.59
CA LYS A 145 -0.27 -16.22 -0.85
C LYS A 145 0.86 -15.22 -0.69
N ARG A 146 0.57 -13.94 -0.87
CA ARG A 146 1.56 -12.87 -0.79
C ARG A 146 1.62 -12.34 0.63
N HIS A 147 2.84 -12.19 1.13
CA HIS A 147 3.08 -11.79 2.52
C HIS A 147 3.59 -10.36 2.67
N VAL A 148 3.83 -9.68 1.56
CA VAL A 148 4.32 -8.29 1.53
C VAL A 148 3.32 -7.41 0.83
N LEU A 149 2.78 -6.41 1.53
CA LEU A 149 1.86 -5.42 0.98
C LEU A 149 2.59 -4.10 0.79
N LEU A 150 2.61 -3.60 -0.43
CA LEU A 150 3.15 -2.28 -0.77
C LEU A 150 1.99 -1.36 -1.14
N PHE A 151 1.73 -0.37 -0.29
CA PHE A 151 0.70 0.64 -0.49
C PHE A 151 1.33 1.98 -0.84
N ASP A 152 0.98 2.53 -2.00
CA ASP A 152 1.34 3.88 -2.40
C ASP A 152 0.10 4.76 -2.41
N GLU A 153 -0.10 5.50 -1.32
CA GLU A 153 -1.25 6.37 -1.09
C GLU A 153 -2.63 5.70 -1.35
N PRO A 154 -2.91 4.53 -0.75
CA PRO A 154 -4.05 3.68 -1.12
C PRO A 154 -5.42 4.31 -0.83
N THR A 155 -5.48 5.41 -0.10
CA THR A 155 -6.72 6.12 0.27
C THR A 155 -6.79 7.54 -0.28
N ALA A 156 -5.89 7.93 -1.21
CA ALA A 156 -5.77 9.30 -1.70
C ALA A 156 -7.05 9.84 -2.35
N HIS A 157 -7.85 8.98 -2.97
CA HIS A 157 -9.09 9.35 -3.68
C HIS A 157 -10.37 9.09 -2.87
N LEU A 158 -10.22 8.77 -1.58
CA LEU A 158 -11.35 8.53 -0.69
C LEU A 158 -11.68 9.80 0.11
N ASP A 159 -12.96 10.07 0.32
CA ASP A 159 -13.40 11.04 1.31
C ASP A 159 -13.12 10.53 2.74
N ILE A 160 -13.22 11.43 3.71
CA ILE A 160 -12.82 11.14 5.10
C ILE A 160 -13.66 10.00 5.71
N GLU A 161 -14.97 9.98 5.46
CA GLU A 161 -15.88 8.96 6.04
C GLU A 161 -15.55 7.58 5.47
N THR A 162 -15.44 7.49 4.14
CA THR A 162 -15.02 6.27 3.44
C THR A 162 -13.63 5.80 3.84
N GLU A 163 -12.71 6.73 4.10
CA GLU A 163 -11.36 6.37 4.54
C GLU A 163 -11.36 5.75 5.95
N VAL A 164 -12.17 6.27 6.88
CA VAL A 164 -12.27 5.70 8.24
C VAL A 164 -12.80 4.27 8.17
N GLU A 165 -13.89 4.04 7.42
CA GLU A 165 -14.42 2.68 7.22
C GLU A 165 -13.39 1.75 6.58
N MET A 166 -12.66 2.25 5.56
CA MET A 166 -11.65 1.47 4.87
C MET A 166 -10.47 1.13 5.78
N LYS A 167 -10.07 2.05 6.65
CA LYS A 167 -9.02 1.84 7.65
C LYS A 167 -9.38 0.66 8.57
N GLU A 168 -10.59 0.64 9.11
CA GLU A 168 -11.06 -0.44 9.98
C GLU A 168 -11.03 -1.80 9.29
N ARG A 169 -11.34 -1.83 7.99
CA ARG A 169 -11.36 -3.05 7.18
C ARG A 169 -9.95 -3.51 6.76
N MET A 170 -9.05 -2.56 6.51
CA MET A 170 -7.66 -2.84 6.10
C MET A 170 -6.78 -3.32 7.26
N LEU A 171 -6.97 -2.82 8.48
CA LEU A 171 -6.12 -3.14 9.62
C LEU A 171 -6.02 -4.66 9.89
N PRO A 172 -7.09 -5.46 9.90
CA PRO A 172 -6.98 -6.90 10.06
C PRO A 172 -6.13 -7.57 8.97
N LEU A 173 -6.29 -7.16 7.70
CA LEU A 173 -5.46 -7.64 6.59
C LEU A 173 -3.99 -7.30 6.82
N MET A 174 -3.69 -6.08 7.25
CA MET A 174 -2.33 -5.59 7.45
C MET A 174 -1.60 -6.32 8.60
N ASN A 175 -2.33 -6.81 9.63
CA ASN A 175 -1.73 -7.45 10.80
C ASN A 175 -1.00 -8.76 10.47
N ASP A 176 -1.38 -9.45 9.40
CA ASP A 176 -0.80 -10.74 9.01
C ASP A 176 0.30 -10.61 7.95
N HIS A 177 0.66 -9.37 7.57
CA HIS A 177 1.60 -9.10 6.49
C HIS A 177 2.76 -8.20 6.91
N LEU A 178 3.85 -8.24 6.16
CA LEU A 178 4.82 -7.16 6.14
C LEU A 178 4.26 -6.04 5.26
N VAL A 179 4.02 -4.89 5.85
CA VAL A 179 3.37 -3.77 5.16
C VAL A 179 4.32 -2.60 5.02
N PHE A 180 4.41 -2.04 3.84
CA PHE A 180 4.97 -0.71 3.59
C PHE A 180 3.83 0.19 3.12
N PHE A 181 3.54 1.21 3.91
CA PHE A 181 2.39 2.09 3.71
C PHE A 181 2.84 3.53 3.51
N ALA A 182 2.96 3.94 2.25
CA ALA A 182 3.30 5.31 1.90
C ALA A 182 2.05 6.19 1.89
N THR A 183 2.07 7.29 2.65
CA THR A 183 0.97 8.24 2.71
C THR A 183 1.46 9.61 3.15
N HIS A 184 0.66 10.64 2.86
CA HIS A 184 0.80 11.96 3.47
C HIS A 184 -0.22 12.19 4.60
N ARG A 185 -1.05 11.19 4.95
CA ARG A 185 -2.11 11.28 5.96
C ARG A 185 -1.61 10.80 7.31
N LEU A 186 -1.47 11.72 8.26
CA LEU A 186 -0.85 11.49 9.59
C LEU A 186 -1.57 10.47 10.46
N HIS A 187 -2.89 10.37 10.37
CA HIS A 187 -3.69 9.46 11.21
C HIS A 187 -3.42 7.98 10.96
N TRP A 188 -2.78 7.63 9.83
CA TRP A 188 -2.31 6.28 9.57
C TRP A 188 -1.08 5.91 10.38
N MET A 189 -0.29 6.91 10.82
CA MET A 189 0.96 6.65 11.55
C MET A 189 0.72 6.06 12.94
N GLU A 190 -0.46 6.26 13.51
CA GLU A 190 -0.87 5.65 14.79
C GLU A 190 -1.00 4.11 14.70
N GLU A 191 -1.20 3.57 13.50
CA GLU A 191 -1.35 2.14 13.25
C GLU A 191 -0.04 1.46 12.83
N MET A 192 1.04 2.23 12.69
CA MET A 192 2.31 1.72 12.20
C MET A 192 3.24 1.32 13.35
N ASP A 193 3.92 0.18 13.20
CA ASP A 193 4.92 -0.30 14.17
C ASP A 193 6.22 0.50 14.07
N TYR A 194 6.52 1.02 12.88
CA TYR A 194 7.71 1.80 12.61
C TYR A 194 7.43 2.81 11.50
N ILE A 195 8.08 3.97 11.56
CA ILE A 195 7.83 5.08 10.66
C ILE A 195 9.13 5.54 10.02
N LEU A 196 9.13 5.69 8.71
CA LEU A 196 10.18 6.30 7.91
C LEU A 196 9.71 7.69 7.46
N VAL A 197 10.47 8.72 7.79
CA VAL A 197 10.15 10.11 7.45
C VAL A 197 11.04 10.56 6.30
N MET A 198 10.42 10.88 5.17
CA MET A 198 11.10 11.20 3.92
C MET A 198 11.03 12.70 3.62
N GLU A 199 12.17 13.29 3.24
CA GLU A 199 12.27 14.65 2.70
C GLU A 199 13.23 14.70 1.53
N LYS A 200 12.80 15.27 0.38
CA LYS A 200 13.66 15.50 -0.81
C LYS A 200 14.47 14.27 -1.25
N GLY A 201 13.84 13.09 -1.22
CA GLY A 201 14.46 11.82 -1.59
C GLY A 201 15.35 11.20 -0.52
N GLN A 202 15.43 11.78 0.68
CA GLN A 202 16.24 11.28 1.78
C GLN A 202 15.39 10.80 2.95
N LEU A 203 15.86 9.79 3.65
CA LEU A 203 15.35 9.38 4.95
C LEU A 203 15.95 10.31 6.00
N VAL A 204 15.13 11.22 6.54
CA VAL A 204 15.61 12.24 7.50
C VAL A 204 15.37 11.85 8.95
N GLU A 205 14.38 10.99 9.21
CA GLU A 205 14.08 10.52 10.55
C GLU A 205 13.41 9.14 10.48
N GLN A 206 13.58 8.33 11.50
CA GLN A 206 12.93 7.03 11.61
C GLN A 206 12.78 6.61 13.08
N GLY A 207 11.76 5.78 13.36
CA GLY A 207 11.48 5.25 14.69
C GLY A 207 10.03 4.83 14.86
N THR A 208 9.68 4.43 16.08
CA THR A 208 8.28 4.28 16.49
C THR A 208 7.64 5.66 16.63
N LEU A 209 6.31 5.73 16.61
CA LEU A 209 5.59 6.99 16.79
C LEU A 209 6.00 7.71 18.11
N ALA A 210 6.15 6.95 19.18
CA ALA A 210 6.55 7.50 20.48
C ALA A 210 7.96 8.12 20.43
N GLU A 211 8.93 7.42 19.84
CA GLU A 211 10.31 7.93 19.69
C GLU A 211 10.36 9.19 18.82
N LEU A 212 9.57 9.25 17.74
CA LEU A 212 9.52 10.41 16.86
C LEU A 212 8.89 11.64 17.55
N ILE A 213 7.87 11.42 18.37
CA ILE A 213 7.25 12.49 19.16
C ILE A 213 8.21 12.99 20.24
N GLU A 214 8.91 12.09 20.96
CA GLU A 214 9.86 12.44 22.01
C GLU A 214 11.06 13.25 21.47
N LYS A 215 11.54 12.92 20.27
CA LYS A 215 12.63 13.66 19.61
C LYS A 215 12.27 15.10 19.24
N ASP A 216 10.98 15.45 19.11
CA ASP A 216 10.46 16.74 18.61
C ASP A 216 11.19 17.21 17.33
N GLY A 217 11.51 16.24 16.46
CA GLY A 217 12.31 16.43 15.26
C GLY A 217 11.47 16.82 14.03
N TYR A 218 11.93 16.36 12.85
CA TYR A 218 11.29 16.66 11.57
C TYR A 218 9.86 16.11 11.47
N TYR A 219 9.60 14.93 12.06
CA TYR A 219 8.26 14.36 12.12
C TYR A 219 7.25 15.29 12.79
N VAL A 220 7.61 15.86 13.94
CA VAL A 220 6.74 16.77 14.68
C VAL A 220 6.55 18.08 13.94
N GLN A 221 7.58 18.59 13.26
CA GLN A 221 7.46 19.78 12.40
C GLN A 221 6.50 19.51 11.22
N LEU A 222 6.63 18.36 10.56
CA LEU A 222 5.72 17.93 9.49
C LEU A 222 4.28 17.84 9.99
N MET A 223 4.06 17.27 11.19
CA MET A 223 2.75 17.23 11.84
C MET A 223 2.15 18.62 12.04
N LYS A 224 2.94 19.57 12.55
CA LYS A 224 2.50 20.95 12.78
C LYS A 224 2.12 21.64 11.47
N GLN A 225 2.91 21.46 10.41
CA GLN A 225 2.63 22.01 9.08
C GLN A 225 1.35 21.43 8.48
N MET A 226 1.15 20.12 8.55
CA MET A 226 -0.03 19.46 7.98
C MET A 226 -1.33 19.76 8.74
N ARG A 227 -1.25 20.05 10.04
CA ARG A 227 -2.39 20.50 10.87
C ARG A 227 -2.66 22.00 10.71
N GLY A 228 -1.63 22.83 10.56
CA GLY A 228 -1.74 24.27 10.40
C GLY A 228 -2.20 24.76 9.03
N GLY A 229 -2.07 23.95 7.99
CA GLY A 229 -2.53 24.26 6.61
C GLY A 229 -4.04 24.09 6.36
N ARG A 230 -4.83 23.85 7.41
CA ARG A 230 -6.30 23.78 7.37
C ARG A 230 -6.97 25.03 7.96
N GLN A 231 -6.47 26.22 7.57
CA GLN A 231 -7.23 27.49 7.79
C GLN A 231 -7.79 27.98 6.46
#